data_527f3772d900510771baa6e1b0431662
#
_entry.id   527f3772d900510771baa6e1b0431662
#
_cell.length_a   1.000
_cell.length_b   1.000
_cell.length_c   1.000
_cell.angle_alpha   90.00
_cell.angle_beta   90.00
_cell.angle_gamma   90.00
#
_symmetry.space_group_name_H-M   'P 1'
#
loop_
_entity.id
_entity.type
_entity.pdbx_description
1 polymer ?
#
loop_
_entity_poly.entity_id
_entity_poly.type
_entity_poly.pdbx_seq_one_letter_code
_entity_poly.pdbx_strand_id
1 'polypeptide(L)'
;MNTSKEQNYNASIDISTLARQEAINPNDFRILQYSGPTDTCEGIASGRLGNMAGGFHFELFGVKWYSTEHLYLCGEWSEEGNKSIEIQTYIRKLPSGVYAKRCSKGKYKNLVRKDFTLFRHHWMLWCIWQKCLLNKDFATLLKSIPEDRVIVEVVKNDPVWAAYPDAEGILRGGNAMGKILTICSRCLKNNTQPEIDTQLLNDVGIYILGNKITF
;
A
#
# COMPACT_ATOMS: atom_id res chain seq x y z
N MET A 1 23.20 -4.53 32.46
CA MET A 1 21.93 -3.81 32.28
C MET A 1 21.99 -3.19 30.89
N ASN A 2 21.45 -3.90 29.87
CA ASN A 2 21.35 -3.36 28.52
C ASN A 2 20.03 -2.58 28.44
N THR A 3 20.12 -1.26 28.55
CA THR A 3 19.00 -0.38 28.20
C THR A 3 18.84 -0.47 26.70
N SER A 4 17.92 -1.34 26.23
CA SER A 4 17.43 -1.29 24.86
C SER A 4 16.88 0.11 24.63
N LYS A 5 17.57 0.90 23.80
CA LYS A 5 17.03 2.17 23.31
C LYS A 5 15.68 1.82 22.66
N GLU A 6 14.58 2.27 23.26
CA GLU A 6 13.27 2.20 22.66
C GLU A 6 13.34 2.86 21.28
N GLN A 7 13.30 2.03 20.26
CA GLN A 7 13.23 2.54 18.89
C GLN A 7 11.85 3.18 18.72
N ASN A 8 11.80 4.49 18.59
CA ASN A 8 10.58 5.20 18.26
C ASN A 8 10.29 5.01 16.76
N TYR A 9 9.73 3.86 16.40
CA TYR A 9 9.43 3.48 15.01
C TYR A 9 8.54 4.49 14.28
N ASN A 10 7.73 5.26 15.00
CA ASN A 10 6.74 6.13 14.38
C ASN A 10 7.19 7.59 14.20
N ALA A 11 8.19 8.06 14.95
CA ALA A 11 8.54 9.48 14.99
C ALA A 11 9.07 10.04 13.66
N SER A 12 9.58 9.18 12.78
CA SER A 12 10.23 9.58 11.52
C SER A 12 9.63 8.92 10.27
N ILE A 13 8.38 8.43 10.34
CA ILE A 13 7.76 7.84 9.16
C ILE A 13 7.16 8.95 8.29
N ASP A 14 7.77 9.15 7.15
CA ASP A 14 7.34 10.02 6.05
C ASP A 14 7.62 9.34 4.71
N ILE A 15 7.32 10.01 3.60
CA ILE A 15 7.47 9.46 2.26
C ILE A 15 8.94 9.11 1.95
N SER A 16 9.92 9.84 2.49
CA SER A 16 11.35 9.59 2.25
C SER A 16 11.83 8.28 2.91
N THR A 17 11.13 7.81 3.93
CA THR A 17 11.49 6.59 4.66
C THR A 17 10.92 5.31 4.05
N LEU A 18 10.02 5.40 3.05
CA LEU A 18 9.33 4.23 2.49
C LEU A 18 10.28 3.18 1.90
N ALA A 19 11.38 3.60 1.32
CA ALA A 19 12.38 2.68 0.74
C ALA A 19 13.38 2.14 1.77
N ARG A 20 13.42 2.68 3.00
CA ARG A 20 14.41 2.30 4.02
C ARG A 20 14.08 0.91 4.60
N GLN A 21 15.11 0.04 4.63
CA GLN A 21 15.01 -1.26 5.28
C GLN A 21 14.97 -1.11 6.80
N GLU A 22 14.21 -1.95 7.46
CA GLU A 22 14.01 -1.95 8.91
C GLU A 22 14.29 -3.32 9.52
N ALA A 23 14.55 -3.31 10.83
CA ALA A 23 14.61 -4.49 11.67
C ALA A 23 13.62 -4.26 12.83
N ILE A 24 12.54 -5.02 12.85
CA ILE A 24 11.42 -4.82 13.77
C ILE A 24 11.32 -6.06 14.67
N ASN A 25 11.33 -5.85 15.99
CA ASN A 25 11.09 -6.93 16.95
C ASN A 25 9.59 -7.27 16.96
N PRO A 26 9.17 -8.47 16.50
CA PRO A 26 7.75 -8.84 16.44
C PRO A 26 7.09 -9.00 17.83
N ASN A 27 7.90 -9.13 18.90
CA ASN A 27 7.41 -9.24 20.27
C ASN A 27 7.18 -7.88 20.95
N ASP A 28 7.47 -6.77 20.28
CA ASP A 28 7.10 -5.45 20.79
C ASP A 28 5.57 -5.31 20.77
N PHE A 29 4.98 -5.00 21.91
CA PHE A 29 3.52 -4.88 22.07
C PHE A 29 2.88 -3.84 21.14
N ARG A 30 3.68 -2.92 20.57
CA ARG A 30 3.22 -1.92 19.62
C ARG A 30 2.99 -2.48 18.22
N ILE A 31 3.48 -3.67 17.93
CA ILE A 31 3.39 -4.22 16.56
C ILE A 31 1.97 -4.70 16.26
N LEU A 32 1.39 -4.12 15.23
CA LEU A 32 0.13 -4.54 14.64
C LEU A 32 0.45 -5.24 13.31
N GLN A 33 0.60 -6.56 13.34
CA GLN A 33 0.98 -7.32 12.15
C GLN A 33 -0.22 -7.96 11.44
N TYR A 34 -0.07 -8.15 10.13
CA TYR A 34 -0.97 -8.93 9.31
C TYR A 34 -0.22 -9.59 8.13
N SER A 35 -0.75 -10.69 7.65
CA SER A 35 -0.25 -11.43 6.48
C SER A 35 -1.38 -11.76 5.50
N GLY A 36 -2.56 -12.08 6.02
CA GLY A 36 -3.73 -12.44 5.23
C GLY A 36 -4.94 -11.54 5.50
N PRO A 37 -5.94 -11.54 4.62
CA PRO A 37 -7.08 -10.60 4.68
C PRO A 37 -8.03 -10.83 5.86
N THR A 38 -7.93 -11.97 6.54
CA THR A 38 -8.76 -12.35 7.69
C THR A 38 -8.05 -12.21 9.03
N ASP A 39 -6.79 -11.77 9.02
CA ASP A 39 -6.00 -11.65 10.24
C ASP A 39 -6.59 -10.62 11.20
N THR A 40 -6.47 -10.93 12.49
CA THR A 40 -6.79 -10.03 13.59
C THR A 40 -5.60 -9.93 14.53
N CYS A 41 -5.35 -8.74 15.02
CA CYS A 41 -4.33 -8.50 16.03
C CYS A 41 -4.97 -7.67 17.14
N GLU A 42 -5.00 -8.22 18.37
CA GLU A 42 -5.61 -7.57 19.55
C GLU A 42 -7.02 -7.00 19.31
N GLY A 43 -7.87 -7.77 18.61
CA GLY A 43 -9.25 -7.38 18.29
C GLY A 43 -9.39 -6.42 17.10
N ILE A 44 -8.30 -5.92 16.55
CA ILE A 44 -8.30 -5.12 15.31
C ILE A 44 -8.26 -6.07 14.11
N ALA A 45 -9.13 -5.87 13.14
CA ALA A 45 -9.16 -6.63 11.88
C ALA A 45 -7.98 -6.20 10.96
N SER A 46 -6.75 -6.54 11.41
CA SER A 46 -5.50 -6.04 10.80
C SER A 46 -5.32 -6.49 9.35
N GLY A 47 -5.76 -7.69 9.00
CA GLY A 47 -5.71 -8.20 7.63
C GLY A 47 -6.53 -7.38 6.63
N ARG A 48 -7.56 -6.68 7.10
CA ARG A 48 -8.36 -5.79 6.26
C ARG A 48 -7.65 -4.49 5.87
N LEU A 49 -6.51 -4.18 6.48
CA LEU A 49 -5.67 -3.03 6.13
C LEU A 49 -4.94 -3.23 4.79
N GLY A 50 -4.66 -4.47 4.42
CA GLY A 50 -3.93 -4.81 3.21
C GLY A 50 -4.57 -4.25 1.94
N ASN A 51 -3.74 -3.87 0.97
CA ASN A 51 -4.19 -3.33 -0.32
C ASN A 51 -4.98 -4.35 -1.16
N MET A 52 -4.75 -5.64 -0.95
CA MET A 52 -5.47 -6.75 -1.60
C MET A 52 -6.79 -7.11 -0.91
N ALA A 53 -7.02 -6.62 0.32
CA ALA A 53 -8.23 -6.94 1.06
C ALA A 53 -9.48 -6.45 0.34
N GLY A 54 -10.46 -7.33 0.22
CA GLY A 54 -11.78 -7.01 -0.32
C GLY A 54 -12.69 -6.30 0.70
N GLY A 55 -13.90 -5.95 0.24
CA GLY A 55 -14.94 -5.38 1.11
C GLY A 55 -14.90 -3.86 1.27
N PHE A 56 -13.80 -3.21 0.91
CA PHE A 56 -13.67 -1.74 0.90
C PHE A 56 -13.62 -1.22 -0.52
N HIS A 57 -14.73 -1.40 -1.24
CA HIS A 57 -14.83 -0.92 -2.62
C HIS A 57 -14.92 0.60 -2.62
N PHE A 58 -14.40 1.22 -3.65
CA PHE A 58 -14.50 2.66 -3.88
C PHE A 58 -14.71 2.94 -5.36
N GLU A 59 -15.28 4.09 -5.66
CA GLU A 59 -15.52 4.55 -7.01
C GLU A 59 -14.58 5.71 -7.33
N LEU A 60 -13.82 5.58 -8.42
CA LEU A 60 -12.85 6.58 -8.85
C LEU A 60 -12.77 6.56 -10.38
N PHE A 61 -12.73 7.72 -11.02
CA PHE A 61 -12.76 7.88 -12.48
C PHE A 61 -14.00 7.26 -13.13
N GLY A 62 -15.16 7.33 -12.45
CA GLY A 62 -16.42 6.75 -12.93
C GLY A 62 -16.46 5.23 -12.95
N VAL A 63 -15.50 4.56 -12.30
CA VAL A 63 -15.44 3.10 -12.25
C VAL A 63 -15.26 2.60 -10.82
N LYS A 64 -15.84 1.43 -10.56
CA LYS A 64 -15.71 0.75 -9.28
C LYS A 64 -14.41 -0.05 -9.21
N TRP A 65 -13.66 0.13 -8.10
CA TRP A 65 -12.45 -0.61 -7.75
C TRP A 65 -12.74 -1.55 -6.58
N TYR A 66 -12.44 -2.83 -6.78
CA TYR A 66 -12.72 -3.87 -5.77
C TYR A 66 -11.68 -3.94 -4.66
N SER A 67 -10.46 -3.50 -4.92
CA SER A 67 -9.40 -3.33 -3.92
C SER A 67 -8.39 -2.30 -4.42
N THR A 68 -7.57 -1.79 -3.52
CA THR A 68 -6.47 -0.86 -3.88
C THR A 68 -5.46 -1.52 -4.80
N GLU A 69 -5.24 -2.85 -4.66
CA GLU A 69 -4.32 -3.59 -5.53
C GLU A 69 -4.71 -3.49 -7.01
N HIS A 70 -6.02 -3.54 -7.34
CA HIS A 70 -6.46 -3.36 -8.72
C HIS A 70 -6.03 -2.00 -9.30
N LEU A 71 -6.23 -0.93 -8.53
CA LEU A 71 -5.84 0.41 -8.96
C LEU A 71 -4.31 0.57 -9.02
N TYR A 72 -3.61 0.08 -8.00
CA TYR A 72 -2.15 0.12 -7.94
C TYR A 72 -1.50 -0.59 -9.13
N LEU A 73 -1.94 -1.81 -9.44
CA LEU A 73 -1.44 -2.57 -10.58
C LEU A 73 -1.65 -1.85 -11.91
N CYS A 74 -2.75 -1.09 -12.06
CA CYS A 74 -2.95 -0.29 -13.28
C CYS A 74 -1.82 0.72 -13.50
N GLY A 75 -1.14 1.19 -12.45
CA GLY A 75 0.03 2.06 -12.55
C GLY A 75 1.25 1.38 -13.23
N GLU A 76 1.37 0.05 -13.15
CA GLU A 76 2.45 -0.68 -13.82
C GLU A 76 2.31 -0.67 -15.36
N TRP A 77 1.10 -0.47 -15.85
CA TRP A 77 0.76 -0.40 -17.28
C TRP A 77 -0.02 0.89 -17.57
N SER A 78 0.47 2.03 -17.07
CA SER A 78 -0.21 3.32 -17.13
C SER A 78 0.35 4.26 -18.22
N GLU A 79 0.90 3.71 -19.29
CA GLU A 79 1.31 4.46 -20.46
C GLU A 79 0.09 4.80 -21.33
N GLU A 80 0.22 5.81 -22.16
CA GLU A 80 -0.80 6.15 -23.15
C GLU A 80 -0.95 5.04 -24.22
N GLY A 81 -2.18 4.72 -24.58
CA GLY A 81 -2.46 3.83 -25.70
C GLY A 81 -3.34 2.63 -25.39
N ASN A 82 -3.81 1.98 -26.44
CA ASN A 82 -4.80 0.90 -26.37
C ASN A 82 -4.32 -0.32 -25.59
N LYS A 83 -3.00 -0.59 -25.59
CA LYS A 83 -2.47 -1.75 -24.86
C LYS A 83 -2.60 -1.59 -23.34
N SER A 84 -2.33 -0.40 -22.84
CA SER A 84 -2.54 -0.08 -21.43
C SER A 84 -4.02 -0.20 -21.04
N ILE A 85 -4.92 0.29 -21.86
CA ILE A 85 -6.38 0.17 -21.64
C ILE A 85 -6.82 -1.30 -21.59
N GLU A 86 -6.34 -2.13 -22.52
CA GLU A 86 -6.62 -3.57 -22.55
C GLU A 86 -6.19 -4.25 -21.24
N ILE A 87 -4.93 -4.00 -20.80
CA ILE A 87 -4.36 -4.62 -19.62
C ILE A 87 -5.11 -4.16 -18.36
N GLN A 88 -5.34 -2.87 -18.21
CA GLN A 88 -6.06 -2.32 -17.05
C GLN A 88 -7.51 -2.79 -16.99
N THR A 89 -8.17 -2.90 -18.14
CA THR A 89 -9.52 -3.48 -18.23
C THR A 89 -9.54 -4.95 -17.81
N TYR A 90 -8.52 -5.71 -18.20
CA TYR A 90 -8.35 -7.09 -17.75
C TYR A 90 -8.16 -7.17 -16.22
N ILE A 91 -7.25 -6.36 -15.65
CA ILE A 91 -6.97 -6.31 -14.21
C ILE A 91 -8.26 -6.05 -13.42
N ARG A 92 -9.05 -5.05 -13.83
CA ARG A 92 -10.28 -4.66 -13.14
C ARG A 92 -11.35 -5.77 -13.08
N LYS A 93 -11.39 -6.66 -14.05
CA LYS A 93 -12.37 -7.75 -14.13
C LYS A 93 -12.01 -8.95 -13.24
N LEU A 94 -10.82 -8.98 -12.67
CA LEU A 94 -10.39 -10.10 -11.83
C LEU A 94 -11.09 -10.06 -10.46
N PRO A 95 -11.41 -11.23 -9.86
CA PRO A 95 -12.34 -11.31 -8.73
C PRO A 95 -11.74 -10.82 -7.40
N SER A 96 -10.42 -10.70 -7.30
CA SER A 96 -9.75 -10.20 -6.07
C SER A 96 -8.37 -9.61 -6.37
N GLY A 97 -7.83 -8.82 -5.43
CA GLY A 97 -6.49 -8.25 -5.53
C GLY A 97 -5.38 -9.31 -5.69
N VAL A 98 -5.53 -10.46 -5.03
CA VAL A 98 -4.59 -11.59 -5.18
C VAL A 98 -4.60 -12.13 -6.60
N TYR A 99 -5.79 -12.35 -7.18
CA TYR A 99 -5.92 -12.77 -8.58
C TYR A 99 -5.42 -11.69 -9.53
N ALA A 100 -5.73 -10.42 -9.26
CA ALA A 100 -5.25 -9.29 -10.06
C ALA A 100 -3.72 -9.29 -10.14
N LYS A 101 -3.02 -9.39 -9.01
CA LYS A 101 -1.54 -9.47 -8.95
C LYS A 101 -1.02 -10.69 -9.69
N ARG A 102 -1.52 -11.89 -9.35
CA ARG A 102 -1.02 -13.15 -9.92
C ARG A 102 -1.20 -13.22 -11.44
N CYS A 103 -2.39 -12.92 -11.93
CA CYS A 103 -2.72 -13.07 -13.35
C CYS A 103 -2.08 -11.98 -14.21
N SER A 104 -2.07 -10.71 -13.76
CA SER A 104 -1.44 -9.62 -14.51
C SER A 104 0.07 -9.79 -14.59
N LYS A 105 0.72 -10.09 -13.46
CA LYS A 105 2.17 -10.37 -13.42
C LYS A 105 2.54 -11.60 -14.25
N GLY A 106 1.72 -12.65 -14.27
CA GLY A 106 1.95 -13.83 -15.11
C GLY A 106 1.83 -13.52 -16.60
N LYS A 107 0.83 -12.73 -17.00
CA LYS A 107 0.51 -12.49 -18.41
C LYS A 107 1.25 -11.31 -19.03
N TYR A 108 1.45 -10.24 -18.25
CA TYR A 108 1.93 -8.94 -18.77
C TYR A 108 3.25 -8.47 -18.16
N LYS A 109 3.98 -9.33 -17.46
CA LYS A 109 5.24 -8.98 -16.76
C LYS A 109 6.22 -8.19 -17.62
N ASN A 110 6.39 -8.58 -18.88
CA ASN A 110 7.35 -7.95 -19.79
C ASN A 110 6.89 -6.61 -20.39
N LEU A 111 5.66 -6.21 -20.07
CA LEU A 111 5.05 -4.95 -20.52
C LEU A 111 4.91 -3.91 -19.41
N VAL A 112 5.48 -4.19 -18.23
CA VAL A 112 5.54 -3.20 -17.14
C VAL A 112 6.40 -2.03 -17.59
N ARG A 113 5.92 -0.80 -17.39
CA ARG A 113 6.68 0.40 -17.73
C ARG A 113 8.00 0.47 -16.97
N LYS A 114 9.07 0.89 -17.67
CA LYS A 114 10.44 0.80 -17.15
C LYS A 114 10.72 1.72 -15.97
N ASP A 115 10.02 2.84 -15.92
CA ASP A 115 10.16 3.87 -14.88
C ASP A 115 9.26 3.64 -13.64
N PHE A 116 8.47 2.55 -13.61
CA PHE A 116 7.53 2.30 -12.51
C PHE A 116 8.18 2.33 -11.13
N THR A 117 9.43 1.87 -11.03
CA THR A 117 10.16 1.86 -9.74
C THR A 117 10.46 3.25 -9.20
N LEU A 118 10.50 4.29 -10.05
CA LEU A 118 10.77 5.67 -9.64
C LEU A 118 9.62 6.25 -8.82
N PHE A 119 8.38 5.92 -9.18
CA PHE A 119 7.19 6.55 -8.60
C PHE A 119 6.28 5.60 -7.83
N ARG A 120 6.55 4.31 -7.79
CA ARG A 120 5.67 3.28 -7.21
C ARG A 120 5.22 3.55 -5.77
N HIS A 121 6.07 4.16 -4.93
CA HIS A 121 5.75 4.45 -3.54
C HIS A 121 4.76 5.62 -3.44
N HIS A 122 4.98 6.70 -4.20
CA HIS A 122 4.05 7.83 -4.28
C HIS A 122 2.70 7.40 -4.89
N TRP A 123 2.74 6.54 -5.92
CA TRP A 123 1.55 5.97 -6.53
C TRP A 123 0.76 5.09 -5.56
N MET A 124 1.41 4.21 -4.79
CA MET A 124 0.73 3.40 -3.78
C MET A 124 0.13 4.27 -2.67
N LEU A 125 0.89 5.25 -2.18
CA LEU A 125 0.40 6.20 -1.16
C LEU A 125 -0.85 6.94 -1.67
N TRP A 126 -0.81 7.40 -2.90
CA TRP A 126 -1.96 8.05 -3.53
C TRP A 126 -3.16 7.09 -3.64
N CYS A 127 -2.96 5.86 -4.10
CA CYS A 127 -4.02 4.85 -4.21
C CYS A 127 -4.69 4.54 -2.86
N ILE A 128 -3.89 4.36 -1.81
CA ILE A 128 -4.41 4.12 -0.45
C ILE A 128 -5.15 5.36 0.05
N TRP A 129 -4.62 6.56 -0.22
CA TRP A 129 -5.26 7.80 0.18
C TRP A 129 -6.62 7.99 -0.51
N GLN A 130 -6.73 7.71 -1.82
CA GLN A 130 -8.03 7.72 -2.52
C GLN A 130 -9.03 6.76 -1.87
N LYS A 131 -8.60 5.56 -1.51
CA LYS A 131 -9.45 4.62 -0.76
C LYS A 131 -9.90 5.20 0.59
N CYS A 132 -9.02 5.89 1.31
CA CYS A 132 -9.38 6.56 2.57
C CYS A 132 -10.46 7.63 2.38
N LEU A 133 -10.35 8.42 1.32
CA LEU A 133 -11.30 9.50 1.03
C LEU A 133 -12.67 8.97 0.55
N LEU A 134 -12.67 7.88 -0.21
CA LEU A 134 -13.83 7.37 -0.93
C LEU A 134 -14.53 6.19 -0.24
N ASN A 135 -13.94 5.62 0.81
CA ASN A 135 -14.54 4.54 1.59
C ASN A 135 -14.47 4.85 3.09
N LYS A 136 -15.62 5.24 3.66
CA LYS A 136 -15.74 5.65 5.08
C LYS A 136 -15.38 4.52 6.06
N ASP A 137 -15.73 3.27 5.73
CA ASP A 137 -15.46 2.13 6.61
C ASP A 137 -13.97 1.86 6.71
N PHE A 138 -13.24 1.96 5.58
CA PHE A 138 -11.78 1.85 5.59
C PHE A 138 -11.13 3.00 6.37
N ALA A 139 -11.57 4.23 6.14
CA ALA A 139 -11.09 5.38 6.89
C ALA A 139 -11.34 5.23 8.40
N THR A 140 -12.51 4.73 8.79
CA THR A 140 -12.85 4.48 10.19
C THR A 140 -11.95 3.40 10.80
N LEU A 141 -11.76 2.28 10.10
CA LEU A 141 -10.83 1.22 10.54
C LEU A 141 -9.42 1.79 10.73
N LEU A 142 -8.91 2.56 9.76
CA LEU A 142 -7.57 3.11 9.83
C LEU A 142 -7.41 4.16 10.95
N LYS A 143 -8.43 4.98 11.19
CA LYS A 143 -8.46 5.92 12.33
C LYS A 143 -8.51 5.22 13.69
N SER A 144 -9.10 4.03 13.79
CA SER A 144 -9.22 3.29 15.05
C SER A 144 -7.88 2.73 15.57
N ILE A 145 -6.85 2.67 14.72
CA ILE A 145 -5.54 2.17 15.12
C ILE A 145 -4.88 3.19 16.05
N PRO A 146 -4.44 2.80 17.27
CA PRO A 146 -3.73 3.70 18.18
C PRO A 146 -2.46 4.29 17.56
N GLU A 147 -2.06 5.49 17.96
CA GLU A 147 -0.94 6.22 17.34
C GLU A 147 0.43 5.61 17.64
N ASP A 148 0.54 4.92 18.75
CA ASP A 148 1.74 4.21 19.17
C ASP A 148 1.94 2.88 18.44
N ARG A 149 0.95 2.41 17.66
CA ARG A 149 1.06 1.16 16.92
C ARG A 149 1.92 1.30 15.68
N VAL A 150 2.69 0.25 15.43
CA VAL A 150 3.50 0.07 14.22
C VAL A 150 2.84 -0.99 13.35
N ILE A 151 2.30 -0.58 12.22
CA ILE A 151 1.65 -1.50 11.28
C ILE A 151 2.74 -2.23 10.49
N VAL A 152 2.66 -3.56 10.44
CA VAL A 152 3.62 -4.38 9.69
C VAL A 152 2.90 -5.39 8.82
N GLU A 153 3.15 -5.32 7.52
CA GLU A 153 2.77 -6.37 6.59
C GLU A 153 3.82 -7.48 6.62
N VAL A 154 3.41 -8.72 6.90
CA VAL A 154 4.34 -9.86 7.01
C VAL A 154 4.16 -10.78 5.81
N VAL A 155 5.05 -10.63 4.82
CA VAL A 155 5.01 -11.42 3.57
C VAL A 155 6.41 -11.87 3.18
N LYS A 156 6.56 -13.18 2.95
CA LYS A 156 7.82 -13.77 2.48
C LYS A 156 8.14 -13.31 1.07
N ASN A 157 9.41 -13.02 0.81
CA ASN A 157 9.93 -12.63 -0.51
C ASN A 157 9.38 -11.29 -1.05
N ASP A 158 8.93 -10.40 -0.15
CA ASP A 158 8.58 -9.03 -0.52
C ASP A 158 9.32 -8.00 0.35
N PRO A 159 10.64 -7.80 0.09
CA PRO A 159 11.46 -6.95 0.95
C PRO A 159 11.18 -5.46 0.79
N VAL A 160 10.33 -5.06 -0.13
CA VAL A 160 9.95 -3.66 -0.37
C VAL A 160 8.69 -3.30 0.41
N TRP A 161 7.61 -4.01 0.15
CA TRP A 161 6.30 -3.69 0.70
C TRP A 161 6.07 -4.24 2.10
N ALA A 162 6.73 -5.35 2.43
CA ALA A 162 6.55 -6.08 3.67
C ALA A 162 7.86 -6.24 4.46
N ALA A 163 7.76 -6.90 5.61
CA ALA A 163 8.88 -7.44 6.36
C ALA A 163 8.62 -8.93 6.62
N TYR A 164 9.69 -9.71 6.85
CA TYR A 164 9.60 -11.13 7.10
C TYR A 164 10.63 -11.59 8.15
N PRO A 165 10.31 -12.56 9.03
CA PRO A 165 11.25 -13.03 10.04
C PRO A 165 12.53 -13.60 9.43
N ASP A 166 13.68 -13.15 9.94
CA ASP A 166 14.97 -13.78 9.73
C ASP A 166 15.15 -15.01 10.64
N ALA A 167 16.35 -15.59 10.65
CA ALA A 167 16.67 -16.76 11.46
C ALA A 167 16.58 -16.49 12.98
N GLU A 168 16.67 -15.23 13.39
CA GLU A 168 16.58 -14.77 14.78
C GLU A 168 15.14 -14.34 15.16
N GLY A 169 14.21 -14.42 14.20
CA GLY A 169 12.82 -14.04 14.39
C GLY A 169 12.58 -12.52 14.25
N ILE A 170 13.57 -11.74 13.86
CA ILE A 170 13.44 -10.30 13.64
C ILE A 170 12.83 -10.06 12.25
N LEU A 171 11.78 -9.25 12.18
CA LEU A 171 11.14 -8.88 10.93
C LEU A 171 12.04 -7.90 10.17
N ARG A 172 12.53 -8.31 9.00
CA ARG A 172 13.39 -7.50 8.12
C ARG A 172 12.71 -7.21 6.81
N GLY A 173 12.81 -5.97 6.35
CA GLY A 173 12.22 -5.50 5.10
C GLY A 173 11.94 -4.00 5.11
N GLY A 174 11.47 -3.49 3.99
CA GLY A 174 11.09 -2.07 3.86
C GLY A 174 9.82 -1.71 4.61
N ASN A 175 8.89 -2.67 4.76
CA ASN A 175 7.58 -2.45 5.34
C ASN A 175 6.88 -1.19 4.77
N ALA A 176 7.07 -0.90 3.48
CA ALA A 176 6.53 0.31 2.87
C ALA A 176 5.00 0.39 2.98
N MET A 177 4.31 -0.76 2.93
CA MET A 177 2.85 -0.78 3.10
C MET A 177 2.44 -0.35 4.51
N GLY A 178 3.06 -0.89 5.56
CA GLY A 178 2.77 -0.49 6.94
C GLY A 178 3.06 0.99 7.19
N LYS A 179 4.14 1.51 6.63
CA LYS A 179 4.48 2.96 6.68
C LYS A 179 3.42 3.82 5.99
N ILE A 180 2.99 3.45 4.79
CA ILE A 180 1.92 4.15 4.05
C ILE A 180 0.62 4.19 4.86
N LEU A 181 0.22 3.06 5.43
CA LEU A 181 -0.97 3.00 6.28
C LEU A 181 -0.84 3.89 7.52
N THR A 182 0.34 3.95 8.12
CA THR A 182 0.62 4.83 9.26
C THR A 182 0.53 6.30 8.85
N ILE A 183 1.11 6.70 7.70
CA ILE A 183 0.99 8.05 7.15
C ILE A 183 -0.49 8.41 6.95
N CYS A 184 -1.25 7.56 6.26
CA CYS A 184 -2.67 7.80 6.01
C CYS A 184 -3.49 7.90 7.31
N SER A 185 -3.21 7.03 8.31
CA SER A 185 -3.87 7.08 9.62
C SER A 185 -3.66 8.41 10.31
N ARG A 186 -2.41 8.91 10.35
CA ARG A 186 -2.08 10.22 10.94
C ARG A 186 -2.77 11.36 10.20
N CYS A 187 -2.73 11.35 8.87
CA CYS A 187 -3.39 12.37 8.06
C CYS A 187 -4.89 12.42 8.32
N LEU A 188 -5.55 11.26 8.38
CA LEU A 188 -6.98 11.16 8.69
C LEU A 188 -7.33 11.69 10.09
N LYS A 189 -6.48 11.44 11.10
CA LYS A 189 -6.70 11.90 12.48
C LYS A 189 -6.51 13.41 12.62
N ASN A 190 -5.50 13.94 11.92
CA ASN A 190 -5.12 15.35 11.99
C ASN A 190 -5.85 16.22 10.96
N ASN A 191 -6.75 15.65 10.13
CA ASN A 191 -7.40 16.34 9.01
C ASN A 191 -6.39 17.01 8.06
N THR A 192 -5.28 16.34 7.79
CA THR A 192 -4.26 16.76 6.83
C THR A 192 -4.23 15.82 5.62
N GLN A 193 -3.39 16.12 4.65
CA GLN A 193 -3.14 15.26 3.49
C GLN A 193 -1.72 14.69 3.55
N PRO A 194 -1.49 13.47 3.02
CA PRO A 194 -0.14 12.93 2.91
C PRO A 194 0.69 13.72 1.89
N GLU A 195 1.98 13.85 2.16
CA GLU A 195 2.93 14.44 1.22
C GLU A 195 3.19 13.47 0.07
N ILE A 196 2.59 13.73 -1.08
CA ILE A 196 2.77 12.98 -2.31
C ILE A 196 3.52 13.88 -3.28
N ASP A 197 4.57 13.37 -3.91
CA ASP A 197 5.24 14.10 -5.00
C ASP A 197 4.34 14.10 -6.25
N THR A 198 3.42 15.05 -6.28
CA THR A 198 2.48 15.22 -7.40
C THR A 198 3.17 15.69 -8.66
N GLN A 199 4.29 16.43 -8.53
CA GLN A 199 5.08 16.83 -9.69
C GLN A 199 5.68 15.60 -10.38
N LEU A 200 6.31 14.70 -9.61
CA LEU A 200 6.82 13.44 -10.14
C LEU A 200 5.72 12.63 -10.83
N LEU A 201 4.53 12.49 -10.19
CA LEU A 201 3.42 11.73 -10.78
C LEU A 201 2.87 12.36 -12.06
N ASN A 202 2.85 13.70 -12.15
CA ASN A 202 2.46 14.40 -13.37
C ASN A 202 3.52 14.26 -14.47
N ASP A 203 4.80 14.33 -14.14
CA ASP A 203 5.92 14.28 -15.10
C ASP A 203 6.04 12.88 -15.73
N VAL A 204 5.89 11.81 -14.96
CA VAL A 204 5.90 10.44 -15.50
C VAL A 204 4.65 10.14 -16.34
N GLY A 205 3.60 10.91 -16.19
CA GLY A 205 2.34 10.76 -16.93
C GLY A 205 1.66 9.42 -16.65
N ILE A 206 0.62 9.43 -15.82
CA ILE A 206 -0.14 8.24 -15.48
C ILE A 206 -1.48 8.25 -16.22
N TYR A 207 -1.74 7.19 -16.99
CA TYR A 207 -2.99 7.01 -17.72
C TYR A 207 -3.78 5.85 -17.12
N ILE A 208 -5.01 6.10 -16.70
CA ILE A 208 -5.91 5.07 -16.18
C ILE A 208 -7.12 4.95 -17.09
N LEU A 209 -7.27 3.76 -17.68
CA LEU A 209 -8.33 3.44 -18.66
C LEU A 209 -8.40 4.46 -19.82
N GLY A 210 -7.24 4.93 -20.27
CA GLY A 210 -7.10 5.87 -21.36
C GLY A 210 -7.17 7.36 -20.98
N ASN A 211 -7.45 7.66 -19.71
CA ASN A 211 -7.51 9.04 -19.23
C ASN A 211 -6.22 9.40 -18.49
N LYS A 212 -5.58 10.51 -18.90
CA LYS A 212 -4.44 11.06 -18.16
C LYS A 212 -4.92 11.58 -16.80
N ILE A 213 -4.23 11.16 -15.74
CA ILE A 213 -4.50 11.65 -14.39
C ILE A 213 -3.68 12.92 -14.16
N THR A 214 -4.31 13.90 -13.52
CA THR A 214 -3.65 15.11 -12.98
C THR A 214 -3.74 15.07 -11.47
N PHE A 215 -2.62 15.31 -10.79
CA PHE A 215 -2.48 15.21 -9.33
C PHE A 215 -2.41 16.59 -8.68
#